data_c7bca8fb446546578e08ebb2fad47c36
#
_entry.id   c7bca8fb446546578e08ebb2fad47c36
#
_cell.length_a   1.000
_cell.length_b   1.000
_cell.length_c   1.000
_cell.angle_alpha   90.00
_cell.angle_beta   90.00
_cell.angle_gamma   90.00
#
_symmetry.space_group_name_H-M   'P 1'
#
loop_
_entity.id
_entity.type
_entity.pdbx_description
1 polymer ?
#
loop_
_entity_poly.entity_id
_entity_poly.type
_entity_poly.pdbx_seq_one_letter_code
_entity_poly.pdbx_strand_id
1 'polypeptide(L)'
;MFKKIKRIVWKAFLWFNIISLFLVLLFKFVPVPFTPLMVIRAIEQKIEGKEMRSSHDWVPIEEISPNIQKAVIASEDGNFLSHSGFDFKAMEKAYESNQKGKKVKGLITISQQTAKNVFLWQGRSYLRKGLE
;
A
#
# COMPACT_ATOMS: atom_id res chain seq x y z
N MET A 1 16.98 32.65 -5.75
CA MET A 1 16.44 31.43 -6.38
C MET A 1 16.26 30.29 -5.37
N PHE A 2 17.27 29.86 -4.66
CA PHE A 2 17.22 28.76 -3.67
C PHE A 2 16.15 28.90 -2.57
N LYS A 3 15.95 30.09 -2.01
CA LYS A 3 14.92 30.33 -0.97
C LYS A 3 13.50 30.11 -1.50
N LYS A 4 13.22 30.45 -2.77
CA LYS A 4 11.90 30.20 -3.39
C LYS A 4 11.68 28.71 -3.62
N ILE A 5 12.68 27.99 -4.14
CA ILE A 5 12.63 26.54 -4.36
C ILE A 5 12.40 25.80 -3.03
N LYS A 6 13.19 26.12 -1.98
CA LYS A 6 13.01 25.53 -0.64
C LYS A 6 11.58 25.72 -0.11
N ARG A 7 11.00 26.93 -0.31
CA ARG A 7 9.62 27.22 0.12
C ARG A 7 8.59 26.40 -0.66
N ILE A 8 8.79 26.21 -1.98
CA ILE A 8 7.89 25.40 -2.81
C ILE A 8 7.96 23.95 -2.40
N VAL A 9 9.16 23.38 -2.25
CA VAL A 9 9.36 22.01 -1.81
C VAL A 9 8.74 21.76 -0.43
N TRP A 10 8.95 22.70 0.51
CA TRP A 10 8.36 22.60 1.85
C TRP A 10 6.83 22.64 1.83
N LYS A 11 6.24 23.54 1.02
CA LYS A 11 4.78 23.58 0.84
C LYS A 11 4.24 22.31 0.20
N ALA A 12 4.91 21.79 -0.83
CA ALA A 12 4.52 20.52 -1.47
C ALA A 12 4.58 19.36 -0.49
N PHE A 13 5.64 19.26 0.31
CA PHE A 13 5.76 18.25 1.37
C PHE A 13 4.64 18.36 2.41
N LEU A 14 4.33 19.57 2.86
CA LEU A 14 3.29 19.81 3.84
C LEU A 14 1.90 19.45 3.30
N TRP A 15 1.59 19.87 2.08
CA TRP A 15 0.33 19.52 1.41
C TRP A 15 0.22 18.02 1.15
N PHE A 16 1.29 17.36 0.77
CA PHE A 16 1.32 15.90 0.61
C PHE A 16 0.93 15.20 1.91
N ASN A 17 1.52 15.60 3.05
CA ASN A 17 1.19 15.00 4.35
C ASN A 17 -0.27 15.28 4.75
N ILE A 18 -0.77 16.51 4.57
CA ILE A 18 -2.15 16.88 4.90
C ILE A 18 -3.13 16.05 4.06
N ILE A 19 -2.91 15.98 2.74
CA ILE A 19 -3.79 15.23 1.84
C ILE A 19 -3.75 13.74 2.16
N SER A 20 -2.56 13.17 2.39
CA SER A 20 -2.41 11.76 2.75
C SER A 20 -3.16 11.42 4.03
N LEU A 21 -2.98 12.23 5.09
CA LEU A 21 -3.69 12.04 6.35
C LEU A 21 -5.20 12.17 6.17
N PHE A 22 -5.65 13.18 5.43
CA PHE A 22 -7.06 13.38 5.12
C PHE A 22 -7.66 12.17 4.40
N LEU A 23 -6.99 11.65 3.37
CA LEU A 23 -7.47 10.49 2.63
C LEU A 23 -7.51 9.22 3.48
N VAL A 24 -6.50 8.99 4.33
CA VAL A 24 -6.51 7.85 5.26
C VAL A 24 -7.69 7.95 6.22
N LEU A 25 -7.94 9.14 6.78
CA LEU A 25 -9.09 9.37 7.67
C LEU A 25 -10.42 9.24 6.93
N LEU A 26 -10.51 9.76 5.72
CA LEU A 26 -11.71 9.65 4.89
C LEU A 26 -12.04 8.19 4.59
N PHE A 27 -11.07 7.40 4.10
CA PHE A 27 -11.26 6.00 3.74
C PHE A 27 -11.36 5.04 4.94
N LYS A 28 -11.18 5.54 6.15
CA LYS A 28 -11.56 4.82 7.36
C LYS A 28 -13.09 4.67 7.48
N PHE A 29 -13.85 5.65 6.97
CA PHE A 29 -15.31 5.72 7.14
C PHE A 29 -16.07 5.59 5.82
N VAL A 30 -15.42 5.88 4.71
CA VAL A 30 -16.03 5.88 3.37
C VAL A 30 -15.39 4.77 2.54
N PRO A 31 -16.17 3.89 1.91
CA PRO A 31 -15.65 2.89 0.99
C PRO A 31 -14.78 3.51 -0.09
N VAL A 32 -13.64 2.87 -0.41
CA VAL A 32 -12.77 3.32 -1.51
C VAL A 32 -13.45 3.00 -2.84
N PRO A 33 -13.90 3.99 -3.62
CA PRO A 33 -14.70 3.71 -4.82
C PRO A 33 -13.86 3.14 -5.96
N PHE A 34 -12.63 3.58 -6.09
CA PHE A 34 -11.65 3.08 -7.07
C PHE A 34 -10.23 3.37 -6.60
N THR A 35 -9.27 2.62 -7.11
CA THR A 35 -7.85 2.81 -6.80
C THR A 35 -7.05 3.05 -8.08
N PRO A 36 -5.86 3.69 -8.01
CA PRO A 36 -4.96 3.80 -9.16
C PRO A 36 -4.66 2.44 -9.82
N LEU A 37 -4.55 1.40 -9.02
CA LEU A 37 -4.36 0.03 -9.51
C LEU A 37 -5.52 -0.44 -10.38
N MET A 38 -6.77 -0.22 -9.96
CA MET A 38 -7.96 -0.60 -10.74
C MET A 38 -7.99 0.12 -12.09
N VAL A 39 -7.67 1.42 -12.11
CA VAL A 39 -7.60 2.21 -13.35
C VAL A 39 -6.51 1.67 -14.28
N ILE A 40 -5.30 1.42 -13.75
CA ILE A 40 -4.19 0.85 -14.53
C ILE A 40 -4.59 -0.50 -15.14
N ARG A 41 -5.19 -1.39 -14.35
CA ARG A 41 -5.64 -2.70 -14.83
C ARG A 41 -6.74 -2.62 -15.90
N ALA A 42 -7.68 -1.70 -15.75
CA ALA A 42 -8.70 -1.46 -16.76
C ALA A 42 -8.10 -0.98 -18.10
N ILE A 43 -7.10 -0.09 -18.03
CA ILE A 43 -6.38 0.38 -19.22
C ILE A 43 -5.59 -0.76 -19.88
N GLU A 44 -4.84 -1.55 -19.07
CA GLU A 44 -4.09 -2.71 -19.57
C GLU A 44 -5.01 -3.71 -20.29
N GLN A 45 -6.15 -4.05 -19.69
CA GLN A 45 -7.15 -4.94 -20.31
C GLN A 45 -7.65 -4.40 -21.66
N LYS A 46 -7.91 -3.09 -21.73
CA LYS A 46 -8.35 -2.45 -22.98
C LYS A 46 -7.26 -2.49 -24.07
N ILE A 47 -6.00 -2.24 -23.70
CA ILE A 47 -4.86 -2.30 -24.63
C ILE A 47 -4.66 -3.73 -25.15
N GLU A 48 -4.86 -4.73 -24.30
CA GLU A 48 -4.76 -6.15 -24.66
C GLU A 48 -5.99 -6.66 -25.45
N GLY A 49 -6.96 -5.80 -25.78
CA GLY A 49 -8.18 -6.18 -26.49
C GLY A 49 -9.14 -7.03 -25.66
N LYS A 50 -8.97 -7.08 -24.35
CA LYS A 50 -9.83 -7.80 -23.42
C LYS A 50 -11.02 -6.93 -22.98
N GLU A 51 -12.10 -7.57 -22.58
CA GLU A 51 -13.22 -6.90 -21.95
C GLU A 51 -12.79 -6.29 -20.61
N MET A 52 -13.08 -5.00 -20.41
CA MET A 52 -12.78 -4.33 -19.14
C MET A 52 -13.69 -4.89 -18.05
N ARG A 53 -13.09 -5.60 -17.12
CA ARG A 53 -13.76 -6.11 -15.92
C ARG A 53 -13.20 -5.36 -14.69
N SER A 54 -14.01 -4.50 -14.12
CA SER A 54 -13.73 -3.79 -12.86
C SER A 54 -14.96 -3.90 -11.97
N SER A 55 -15.14 -5.08 -11.36
CA SER A 55 -16.15 -5.28 -10.34
C SER A 55 -15.52 -5.08 -8.98
N HIS A 56 -16.11 -4.22 -8.16
CA HIS A 56 -15.65 -3.94 -6.81
C HIS A 56 -16.86 -3.74 -5.90
N ASP A 57 -17.16 -4.77 -5.13
CA ASP A 57 -18.21 -4.73 -4.13
C ASP A 57 -17.56 -4.56 -2.75
N TRP A 58 -17.87 -3.44 -2.13
CA TRP A 58 -17.39 -3.16 -0.77
C TRP A 58 -18.23 -3.94 0.24
N VAL A 59 -17.56 -4.70 1.08
CA VAL A 59 -18.16 -5.43 2.18
C VAL A 59 -17.57 -4.93 3.49
N PRO A 60 -18.39 -4.53 4.48
CA PRO A 60 -17.93 -4.16 5.81
C PRO A 60 -17.15 -5.31 6.48
N ILE A 61 -16.18 -4.96 7.31
CA ILE A 61 -15.31 -5.98 7.95
C ILE A 61 -16.10 -6.93 8.85
N GLU A 62 -17.21 -6.47 9.41
CA GLU A 62 -18.12 -7.23 10.26
C GLU A 62 -18.85 -8.35 9.51
N GLU A 63 -19.03 -8.19 8.20
CA GLU A 63 -19.65 -9.18 7.32
C GLU A 63 -18.63 -10.20 6.77
N ILE A 64 -17.34 -9.93 6.93
CA ILE A 64 -16.27 -10.84 6.52
C ILE A 64 -16.01 -11.86 7.61
N SER A 65 -16.03 -13.15 7.27
CA SER A 65 -15.78 -14.24 8.22
C SER A 65 -14.50 -13.99 9.03
N PRO A 66 -14.54 -14.09 10.36
CA PRO A 66 -13.36 -13.97 11.22
C PRO A 66 -12.25 -14.95 10.88
N ASN A 67 -12.59 -16.12 10.32
CA ASN A 67 -11.61 -17.10 9.88
C ASN A 67 -10.82 -16.61 8.66
N ILE A 68 -11.47 -15.94 7.73
CA ILE A 68 -10.79 -15.31 6.57
C ILE A 68 -9.88 -14.18 7.06
N GLN A 69 -10.34 -13.33 7.96
CA GLN A 69 -9.53 -12.24 8.53
C GLN A 69 -8.26 -12.80 9.20
N LYS A 70 -8.40 -13.85 10.02
CA LYS A 70 -7.25 -14.53 10.66
C LYS A 70 -6.32 -15.18 9.65
N ALA A 71 -6.86 -15.83 8.61
CA ALA A 71 -6.07 -16.49 7.58
C ALA A 71 -5.23 -15.47 6.78
N VAL A 72 -5.80 -14.31 6.42
CA VAL A 72 -5.08 -13.23 5.75
C VAL A 72 -3.96 -12.69 6.62
N ILE A 73 -4.22 -12.40 7.90
CA ILE A 73 -3.18 -11.94 8.83
C ILE A 73 -2.07 -12.98 8.95
N ALA A 74 -2.41 -14.23 9.12
CA ALA A 74 -1.42 -15.31 9.28
C ALA A 74 -0.56 -15.52 8.02
N SER A 75 -1.13 -15.36 6.83
CA SER A 75 -0.42 -15.59 5.56
C SER A 75 0.40 -14.38 5.10
N GLU A 76 -0.11 -13.16 5.29
CA GLU A 76 0.49 -11.94 4.74
C GLU A 76 1.37 -11.20 5.76
N ASP A 77 0.96 -11.19 7.03
CA ASP A 77 1.63 -10.41 8.07
C ASP A 77 1.33 -10.98 9.45
N GLY A 78 1.94 -12.12 9.77
CA GLY A 78 1.67 -12.85 11.02
C GLY A 78 1.87 -12.05 12.32
N ASN A 79 2.59 -10.92 12.25
CA ASN A 79 2.83 -10.01 13.36
C ASN A 79 1.97 -8.73 13.31
N PHE A 80 0.97 -8.67 12.42
CA PHE A 80 0.18 -7.47 12.16
C PHE A 80 -0.33 -6.75 13.42
N LEU A 81 -0.75 -7.49 14.41
CA LEU A 81 -1.28 -6.94 15.67
C LEU A 81 -0.18 -6.49 16.66
N SER A 82 1.10 -6.77 16.37
CA SER A 82 2.22 -6.48 17.26
C SER A 82 3.12 -5.33 16.79
N HIS A 83 2.85 -4.75 15.62
CA HIS A 83 3.58 -3.60 15.10
C HIS A 83 2.64 -2.48 14.62
N SER A 84 3.19 -1.28 14.44
CA SER A 84 2.45 -0.08 14.00
C SER A 84 2.78 0.27 12.54
N GLY A 85 2.45 -0.63 11.61
CA GLY A 85 2.64 -0.43 10.16
C GLY A 85 3.94 -1.00 9.60
N PHE A 86 5.04 -1.05 10.37
CA PHE A 86 6.33 -1.61 9.97
C PHE A 86 6.77 -2.69 10.97
N ASP A 87 7.01 -3.90 10.48
CA ASP A 87 7.63 -4.96 11.28
C ASP A 87 9.16 -4.92 11.14
N PHE A 88 9.80 -4.04 11.91
CA PHE A 88 11.26 -3.89 11.89
C PHE A 88 12.00 -5.17 12.26
N LYS A 89 11.45 -5.98 13.18
CA LYS A 89 12.07 -7.25 13.58
C LYS A 89 12.06 -8.28 12.44
N ALA A 90 10.95 -8.36 11.73
CA ALA A 90 10.87 -9.24 10.56
C ALA A 90 11.73 -8.72 9.40
N MET A 91 11.83 -7.40 9.21
CA MET A 91 12.71 -6.79 8.21
C MET A 91 14.19 -7.09 8.48
N GLU A 92 14.65 -7.00 9.74
CA GLU A 92 16.01 -7.34 10.16
C GLU A 92 16.31 -8.81 9.88
N LYS A 93 15.44 -9.74 10.31
CA LYS A 93 15.58 -11.17 10.05
C LYS A 93 15.62 -11.49 8.55
N ALA A 94 14.83 -10.79 7.74
CA ALA A 94 14.85 -10.97 6.29
C ALA A 94 16.16 -10.48 5.68
N TYR A 95 16.67 -9.34 6.14
CA TYR A 95 17.95 -8.79 5.70
C TYR A 95 19.10 -9.77 5.99
N GLU A 96 19.19 -10.29 7.23
CA GLU A 96 20.18 -11.30 7.60
C GLU A 96 20.06 -12.59 6.77
N SER A 97 18.83 -13.06 6.53
CA SER A 97 18.57 -14.24 5.72
C SER A 97 19.01 -14.06 4.26
N ASN A 98 18.76 -12.86 3.72
CA ASN A 98 19.15 -12.51 2.36
C ASN A 98 20.68 -12.42 2.20
N GLN A 99 21.40 -11.92 3.21
CA GLN A 99 22.87 -11.91 3.21
C GLN A 99 23.47 -13.32 3.22
N LYS A 100 22.79 -14.27 3.84
CA LYS A 100 23.23 -15.68 3.89
C LYS A 100 22.89 -16.48 2.63
N GLY A 101 22.52 -15.82 1.52
CA GLY A 101 22.21 -16.46 0.24
C GLY A 101 20.95 -17.32 0.22
N LYS A 102 20.09 -17.20 1.25
CA LYS A 102 18.78 -17.84 1.26
C LYS A 102 17.81 -17.07 0.36
N LYS A 103 16.76 -17.75 -0.11
CA LYS A 103 15.72 -17.16 -0.99
C LYS A 103 15.30 -15.79 -0.48
N VAL A 104 15.42 -14.75 -1.31
CA VAL A 104 15.06 -13.36 -0.98
C VAL A 104 13.61 -13.32 -0.53
N LYS A 105 13.39 -13.07 0.76
CA LYS A 105 12.06 -12.81 1.30
C LYS A 105 11.85 -11.30 1.29
N GLY A 106 10.90 -10.84 0.48
CA GLY A 106 10.39 -9.48 0.59
C GLY A 106 9.33 -9.48 1.70
N LEU A 107 9.60 -8.77 2.78
CA LEU A 107 8.61 -8.55 3.83
C LEU A 107 7.93 -7.21 3.57
N ILE A 108 6.66 -7.27 3.26
CA ILE A 108 5.79 -6.11 3.10
C ILE A 108 4.60 -6.33 4.04
N THR A 109 4.38 -5.43 4.99
CA THR A 109 3.26 -5.52 5.93
C THR A 109 1.92 -5.26 5.23
N ILE A 110 0.81 -5.71 5.83
CA ILE A 110 -0.55 -5.41 5.34
C ILE A 110 -0.74 -3.90 5.19
N SER A 111 -0.26 -3.09 6.14
CA SER A 111 -0.33 -1.63 6.07
C SER A 111 0.37 -1.07 4.83
N GLN A 112 1.59 -1.53 4.53
CA GLN A 112 2.34 -1.12 3.34
C GLN A 112 1.66 -1.60 2.04
N GLN A 113 1.09 -2.82 2.03
CA GLN A 113 0.32 -3.32 0.90
C GLN A 113 -0.92 -2.46 0.64
N THR A 114 -1.62 -2.07 1.71
CA THR A 114 -2.79 -1.19 1.63
C THR A 114 -2.39 0.18 1.08
N ALA A 115 -1.36 0.82 1.63
CA ALA A 115 -0.87 2.11 1.14
C ALA A 115 -0.51 2.04 -0.35
N LYS A 116 0.22 1.00 -0.76
CA LYS A 116 0.58 0.78 -2.15
C LYS A 116 -0.64 0.61 -3.06
N ASN A 117 -1.59 -0.24 -2.69
CA ASN A 117 -2.69 -0.63 -3.58
C ASN A 117 -3.79 0.43 -3.64
N VAL A 118 -4.00 1.18 -2.57
CA VAL A 118 -5.05 2.21 -2.49
C VAL A 118 -4.58 3.55 -3.05
N PHE A 119 -3.33 3.96 -2.79
CA PHE A 119 -2.88 5.32 -3.07
C PHE A 119 -1.80 5.42 -4.14
N LEU A 120 -1.05 4.33 -4.41
CA LEU A 120 0.12 4.37 -5.27
C LEU A 120 -0.05 3.54 -6.54
N TRP A 121 0.91 3.70 -7.46
CA TRP A 121 0.96 2.97 -8.73
C TRP A 121 1.77 1.67 -8.62
N GLN A 122 1.59 0.77 -9.59
CA GLN A 122 2.38 -0.45 -9.72
C GLN A 122 3.79 -0.15 -10.26
N GLY A 123 4.74 -1.01 -9.93
CA GLY A 123 6.11 -0.92 -10.41
C GLY A 123 7.14 -1.01 -9.29
N ARG A 124 8.41 -1.11 -9.66
CA ARG A 124 9.55 -1.14 -8.73
C ARG A 124 10.30 0.17 -8.86
N SER A 125 10.13 1.10 -7.92
CA SER A 125 10.96 2.29 -7.85
C SER A 125 11.23 2.65 -6.38
N TYR A 126 12.43 3.16 -6.13
CA TYR A 126 12.80 3.65 -4.79
C TYR A 126 11.95 4.82 -4.34
N LEU A 127 11.55 5.69 -5.29
CA LEU A 127 10.65 6.82 -5.00
C LEU A 127 9.31 6.32 -4.45
N ARG A 128 8.68 5.38 -5.15
CA ARG A 128 7.42 4.78 -4.71
C ARG A 128 7.57 4.11 -3.34
N LYS A 129 8.68 3.37 -3.14
CA LYS A 129 8.95 2.69 -1.85
C LYS A 129 9.10 3.67 -0.69
N GLY A 130 9.62 4.86 -0.96
CA GLY A 130 9.71 5.93 0.04
C GLY A 130 8.36 6.59 0.36
N LEU A 131 7.35 6.45 -0.53
CA LEU A 131 6.00 6.97 -0.33
C LEU A 131 5.06 5.97 0.38
N GLU A 132 5.40 4.67 0.41
CA GLU A 132 4.71 3.63 1.18
C GLU A 132 4.85 3.85 2.69
#